data_fbc3e2ce1a502162e65a993e7adbdb08
#
_entry.id   fbc3e2ce1a502162e65a993e7adbdb08
#
_cell.length_a   1.000
_cell.length_b   1.000
_cell.length_c   1.000
_cell.angle_alpha   90.00
_cell.angle_beta   90.00
_cell.angle_gamma   90.00
#
_symmetry.space_group_name_H-M   'P 1'
#
loop_
_entity.id
_entity.type
_entity.pdbx_description
1 polymer ?
#
loop_
_entity_poly.entity_id
_entity_poly.type
_entity_poly.pdbx_seq_one_letter_code
_entity_poly.pdbx_strand_id
1 'polypeptide(L)'
;MKKIILGFMVLCSSIFAGEITVAAAANVTYAMDKLVKEFNVANPDTKVVVTLSSSGKLVSQIENGAPFDIFMSADMKFPQALFDKKLTTTAPVIYAQGALAMLSSKELDYSKGINILNDISISKIAVANPKTAPYGTAAM
;
A
#
# COMPACT_ATOMS: atom_id res chain seq x y z
N MET A 1 -3.82 66.38 -9.32
CA MET A 1 -3.86 65.48 -8.18
C MET A 1 -4.18 64.07 -8.70
N LYS A 2 -3.16 63.20 -8.90
CA LYS A 2 -3.34 61.84 -9.42
C LYS A 2 -3.54 60.89 -8.24
N LYS A 3 -4.71 60.25 -8.12
CA LYS A 3 -4.99 59.24 -7.11
C LYS A 3 -4.42 57.90 -7.59
N ILE A 4 -3.37 57.39 -6.93
CA ILE A 4 -2.82 56.06 -7.16
C ILE A 4 -3.65 55.11 -6.30
N ILE A 5 -4.47 54.26 -6.95
CA ILE A 5 -5.17 53.16 -6.33
C ILE A 5 -4.19 51.97 -6.30
N LEU A 6 -3.62 51.69 -5.15
CA LEU A 6 -2.76 50.54 -4.92
C LEU A 6 -3.66 49.30 -4.72
N GLY A 7 -3.84 48.52 -5.77
CA GLY A 7 -4.59 47.26 -5.71
C GLY A 7 -3.80 46.22 -4.91
N PHE A 8 -4.30 45.85 -3.73
CA PHE A 8 -3.76 44.79 -2.88
C PHE A 8 -4.23 43.43 -3.47
N MET A 9 -3.37 42.81 -4.26
CA MET A 9 -3.60 41.48 -4.82
C MET A 9 -3.29 40.45 -3.74
N VAL A 10 -4.34 39.97 -3.03
CA VAL A 10 -4.20 38.88 -2.07
C VAL A 10 -3.98 37.61 -2.89
N LEU A 11 -2.72 37.14 -2.98
CA LEU A 11 -2.41 35.79 -3.41
C LEU A 11 -2.89 34.83 -2.31
N CYS A 12 -4.04 34.20 -2.50
CA CYS A 12 -4.43 32.99 -1.76
C CYS A 12 -3.53 31.85 -2.23
N SER A 13 -2.32 31.74 -1.67
CA SER A 13 -1.55 30.50 -1.73
C SER A 13 -2.24 29.50 -0.82
N SER A 14 -2.77 28.43 -1.41
CA SER A 14 -3.21 27.25 -0.66
C SER A 14 -1.98 26.66 0.02
N ILE A 15 -1.79 26.96 1.29
CA ILE A 15 -0.72 26.39 2.11
C ILE A 15 -1.20 24.97 2.46
N PHE A 16 -0.77 23.98 1.69
CA PHE A 16 -0.84 22.61 2.18
C PHE A 16 0.12 22.51 3.36
N ALA A 17 -0.38 22.16 4.53
CA ALA A 17 0.41 22.08 5.76
C ALA A 17 1.40 20.90 5.73
N GLY A 18 1.21 19.91 4.86
CA GLY A 18 2.12 18.80 4.68
C GLY A 18 1.73 17.86 3.53
N GLU A 19 2.70 17.07 3.09
CA GLU A 19 2.49 15.93 2.19
C GLU A 19 3.00 14.66 2.89
N ILE A 20 2.24 13.58 2.84
CA ILE A 20 2.63 12.26 3.34
C ILE A 20 2.68 11.31 2.15
N THR A 21 3.85 10.70 1.94
CA THR A 21 4.07 9.69 0.90
C THR A 21 3.99 8.29 1.48
N VAL A 22 3.06 7.48 0.98
CA VAL A 22 2.78 6.13 1.47
C VAL A 22 3.15 5.10 0.42
N ALA A 23 4.09 4.22 0.75
CA ALA A 23 4.37 3.00 0.00
C ALA A 23 3.48 1.89 0.55
N ALA A 24 2.47 1.44 -0.20
CA ALA A 24 1.53 0.42 0.28
C ALA A 24 1.54 -0.83 -0.60
N ALA A 25 1.55 -1.98 0.05
CA ALA A 25 1.47 -3.27 -0.64
C ALA A 25 0.10 -3.45 -1.32
N ALA A 26 0.10 -4.08 -2.49
CA ALA A 26 -1.07 -4.19 -3.36
C ALA A 26 -2.29 -4.91 -2.72
N ASN A 27 -2.09 -5.67 -1.64
CA ASN A 27 -3.19 -6.33 -0.91
C ASN A 27 -4.18 -5.35 -0.29
N VAL A 28 -3.78 -4.09 -0.05
CA VAL A 28 -4.66 -3.04 0.52
C VAL A 28 -5.24 -2.09 -0.52
N THR A 29 -5.02 -2.33 -1.83
CA THR A 29 -5.44 -1.44 -2.92
C THR A 29 -6.89 -0.97 -2.76
N TYR A 30 -7.82 -1.89 -2.54
CA TYR A 30 -9.26 -1.56 -2.45
C TYR A 30 -9.66 -0.81 -1.17
N ALA A 31 -8.79 -0.81 -0.15
CA ALA A 31 -9.04 -0.10 1.09
C ALA A 31 -8.41 1.31 1.11
N MET A 32 -7.35 1.53 0.30
CA MET A 32 -6.54 2.75 0.37
C MET A 32 -7.33 4.02 0.07
N ASP A 33 -8.16 4.04 -0.98
CA ASP A 33 -8.93 5.23 -1.33
C ASP A 33 -9.86 5.66 -0.18
N LYS A 34 -10.50 4.68 0.49
CA LYS A 34 -11.36 4.96 1.63
C LYS A 34 -10.56 5.42 2.84
N LEU A 35 -9.42 4.79 3.13
CA LEU A 35 -8.53 5.19 4.22
C LEU A 35 -8.01 6.63 4.03
N VAL A 36 -7.54 6.98 2.84
CA VAL A 36 -7.09 8.33 2.51
C VAL A 36 -8.22 9.34 2.64
N LYS A 37 -9.42 8.99 2.15
CA LYS A 37 -10.59 9.86 2.28
C LYS A 37 -10.94 10.15 3.74
N GLU A 38 -11.01 9.12 4.59
CA GLU A 38 -11.32 9.28 6.02
C GLU A 38 -10.20 10.06 6.74
N PHE A 39 -8.94 9.80 6.41
CA PHE A 39 -7.81 10.57 6.94
C PHE A 39 -7.92 12.06 6.60
N ASN A 40 -8.24 12.38 5.34
CA ASN A 40 -8.35 13.77 4.88
C ASN A 40 -9.55 14.52 5.49
N VAL A 41 -10.60 13.80 5.94
CA VAL A 41 -11.70 14.42 6.71
C VAL A 41 -11.16 14.99 8.03
N ALA A 42 -10.27 14.28 8.70
CA ALA A 42 -9.67 14.72 9.96
C ALA A 42 -8.45 15.65 9.75
N ASN A 43 -7.81 15.60 8.59
CA ASN A 43 -6.59 16.33 8.27
C ASN A 43 -6.69 16.99 6.88
N PRO A 44 -7.58 18.01 6.70
CA PRO A 44 -7.90 18.57 5.39
C PRO A 44 -6.72 19.29 4.73
N ASP A 45 -5.75 19.74 5.51
CA ASP A 45 -4.58 20.47 5.02
C ASP A 45 -3.41 19.54 4.66
N THR A 46 -3.57 18.21 4.82
CA THR A 46 -2.54 17.23 4.53
C THR A 46 -2.85 16.47 3.24
N LYS A 47 -1.95 16.52 2.27
CA LYS A 47 -2.04 15.73 1.05
C LYS A 47 -1.42 14.36 1.27
N VAL A 48 -2.14 13.29 0.93
CA VAL A 48 -1.62 11.92 0.97
C VAL A 48 -1.37 11.41 -0.45
N VAL A 49 -0.14 10.97 -0.72
CA VAL A 49 0.27 10.37 -2.00
C VAL A 49 0.57 8.90 -1.79
N VAL A 50 -0.13 8.01 -2.49
CA VAL A 50 0.00 6.56 -2.33
C VAL A 50 0.68 5.93 -3.55
N THR A 51 1.72 5.14 -3.31
CA THR A 51 2.36 4.27 -4.30
C THR A 51 2.03 2.82 -3.99
N LEU A 52 1.34 2.14 -4.92
CA LEU A 52 0.95 0.74 -4.78
C LEU A 52 1.87 -0.18 -5.57
N SER A 53 2.44 -1.20 -4.89
CA SER A 53 3.24 -2.24 -5.54
C SER A 53 3.32 -3.49 -4.65
N SER A 54 4.10 -4.52 -5.04
CA SER A 54 4.41 -5.63 -4.13
C SER A 54 5.37 -5.18 -3.03
N SER A 55 5.25 -5.77 -1.82
CA SER A 55 6.10 -5.40 -0.67
C SER A 55 7.58 -5.42 -1.00
N GLY A 56 8.06 -6.47 -1.69
CA GLY A 56 9.47 -6.58 -2.06
C GLY A 56 9.95 -5.53 -3.06
N LYS A 57 9.10 -5.09 -4.00
CA LYS A 57 9.45 -3.99 -4.92
C LYS A 57 9.54 -2.66 -4.18
N LEU A 58 8.64 -2.41 -3.24
CA LEU A 58 8.67 -1.19 -2.41
C LEU A 58 9.91 -1.16 -1.52
N VAL A 59 10.29 -2.30 -0.90
CA VAL A 59 11.55 -2.43 -0.17
C VAL A 59 12.74 -2.05 -1.04
N SER A 60 12.82 -2.59 -2.27
CA SER A 60 13.91 -2.24 -3.18
C SER A 60 13.96 -0.74 -3.49
N GLN A 61 12.80 -0.08 -3.62
CA GLN A 61 12.75 1.38 -3.81
C GLN A 61 13.26 2.13 -2.57
N ILE A 62 12.84 1.71 -1.36
CA ILE A 62 13.28 2.32 -0.10
C ILE A 62 14.79 2.15 0.09
N GLU A 63 15.32 0.96 -0.18
CA GLU A 63 16.76 0.67 -0.10
C GLU A 63 17.58 1.50 -1.10
N ASN A 64 16.97 1.90 -2.21
CA ASN A 64 17.57 2.81 -3.19
C ASN A 64 17.26 4.29 -2.94
N GLY A 65 16.74 4.64 -1.75
CA GLY A 65 16.55 6.02 -1.31
C GLY A 65 15.23 6.67 -1.74
N ALA A 66 14.21 5.91 -2.13
CA ALA A 66 12.89 6.46 -2.41
C ALA A 66 12.31 7.11 -1.13
N PRO A 67 11.82 8.38 -1.21
CA PRO A 67 11.44 9.17 -0.04
C PRO A 67 10.00 8.86 0.40
N PHE A 68 9.78 7.69 0.97
CA PHE A 68 8.49 7.33 1.57
C PHE A 68 8.49 7.62 3.07
N ASP A 69 7.41 8.25 3.55
CA ASP A 69 7.20 8.51 4.98
C ASP A 69 6.62 7.30 5.70
N ILE A 70 5.77 6.52 5.01
CA ILE A 70 5.12 5.34 5.57
C ILE A 70 5.28 4.16 4.61
N PHE A 71 5.64 2.99 5.16
CA PHE A 71 5.64 1.74 4.44
C PHE A 71 4.63 0.75 5.04
N MET A 72 3.65 0.34 4.24
CA MET A 72 2.62 -0.65 4.58
C MET A 72 2.89 -1.97 3.84
N SER A 73 3.47 -2.93 4.52
CA SER A 73 3.77 -4.25 3.97
C SER A 73 2.60 -5.24 4.14
N ALA A 74 2.57 -6.27 3.31
CA ALA A 74 1.64 -7.38 3.43
C ALA A 74 2.13 -8.49 4.40
N ASP A 75 3.31 -8.34 4.98
CA ASP A 75 3.87 -9.20 6.04
C ASP A 75 4.80 -8.42 6.96
N MET A 76 5.30 -9.06 8.01
CA MET A 76 6.26 -8.46 8.94
C MET A 76 7.72 -8.64 8.50
N LYS A 77 8.03 -9.56 7.58
CA LYS A 77 9.41 -9.85 7.16
C LYS A 77 10.08 -8.64 6.53
N PHE A 78 9.41 -7.98 5.59
CA PHE A 78 9.98 -6.84 4.87
C PHE A 78 10.18 -5.60 5.74
N PRO A 79 9.19 -5.12 6.53
CA PRO A 79 9.42 -3.96 7.38
C PRO A 79 10.43 -4.26 8.50
N GLN A 80 10.48 -5.49 9.03
CA GLN A 80 11.51 -5.88 10.00
C GLN A 80 12.90 -5.80 9.38
N ALA A 81 13.09 -6.27 8.15
CA ALA A 81 14.38 -6.20 7.46
C ALA A 81 14.84 -4.75 7.23
N LEU A 82 13.92 -3.83 6.93
CA LEU A 82 14.26 -2.39 6.82
C LEU A 82 14.63 -1.79 8.17
N PHE A 83 13.93 -2.17 9.25
CA PHE A 83 14.25 -1.73 10.61
C PHE A 83 15.63 -2.22 11.06
N ASP A 84 15.95 -3.49 10.82
CA ASP A 84 17.25 -4.07 11.16
C ASP A 84 18.41 -3.37 10.40
N LYS A 85 18.13 -2.90 9.17
CA LYS A 85 19.05 -2.09 8.37
C LYS A 85 19.10 -0.60 8.76
N LYS A 86 18.33 -0.19 9.78
CA LYS A 86 18.20 1.21 10.23
C LYS A 86 17.71 2.17 9.14
N LEU A 87 16.86 1.68 8.25
CA LEU A 87 16.21 2.46 7.19
C LEU A 87 14.82 2.97 7.59
N THR A 88 14.39 2.71 8.83
CA THR A 88 13.16 3.21 9.42
C THR A 88 13.44 3.82 10.79
N THR A 89 12.61 4.78 11.19
CA THR A 89 12.73 5.48 12.48
C THR A 89 12.02 4.75 13.61
N THR A 90 11.06 3.89 13.30
CA THR A 90 10.26 3.14 14.27
C THR A 90 10.28 1.64 13.97
N ALA A 91 10.12 0.84 15.01
CA ALA A 91 9.88 -0.60 14.84
C ALA A 91 8.55 -0.85 14.11
N PRO A 92 8.45 -1.91 13.28
CA PRO A 92 7.23 -2.22 12.57
C PRO A 92 6.13 -2.69 13.53
N VAL A 93 4.89 -2.33 13.21
CA VAL A 93 3.68 -2.73 13.95
C VAL A 93 2.70 -3.44 13.04
N ILE A 94 1.96 -4.41 13.57
CA ILE A 94 0.89 -5.08 12.84
C ILE A 94 -0.33 -4.16 12.82
N TYR A 95 -0.75 -3.71 11.63
CA TYR A 95 -1.93 -2.86 11.45
C TYR A 95 -3.18 -3.63 11.03
N ALA A 96 -3.02 -4.82 10.42
CA ALA A 96 -4.11 -5.70 10.00
C ALA A 96 -3.61 -7.14 9.83
N GLN A 97 -4.53 -8.09 9.82
CA GLN A 97 -4.26 -9.49 9.51
C GLN A 97 -5.09 -9.90 8.30
N GLY A 98 -4.43 -10.39 7.25
CA GLY A 98 -5.06 -10.90 6.04
C GLY A 98 -5.14 -12.43 6.03
N ALA A 99 -6.00 -12.96 5.16
CA ALA A 99 -6.09 -14.38 4.88
C ALA A 99 -6.09 -14.62 3.35
N LEU A 100 -5.61 -15.79 2.94
CA LEU A 100 -5.72 -16.24 1.56
C LEU A 100 -7.10 -16.88 1.33
N ALA A 101 -7.62 -16.68 0.12
CA ALA A 101 -8.81 -17.37 -0.35
C ALA A 101 -8.57 -17.92 -1.76
N MET A 102 -9.14 -19.08 -2.04
CA MET A 102 -9.24 -19.63 -3.38
C MET A 102 -10.54 -19.17 -4.01
N LEU A 103 -10.49 -18.78 -5.28
CA LEU A 103 -11.68 -18.48 -6.07
C LEU A 103 -11.50 -19.00 -7.50
N SER A 104 -12.61 -19.30 -8.16
CA SER A 104 -12.64 -19.70 -9.57
C SER A 104 -13.79 -19.01 -10.27
N SER A 105 -13.63 -18.73 -11.58
CA SER A 105 -14.73 -18.34 -12.46
C SER A 105 -15.63 -19.53 -12.86
N LYS A 106 -15.20 -20.75 -12.56
CA LYS A 106 -15.98 -21.98 -12.75
C LYS A 106 -16.53 -22.43 -11.40
N GLU A 107 -17.66 -23.13 -11.45
CA GLU A 107 -18.23 -23.77 -10.27
C GLU A 107 -17.33 -24.94 -9.83
N LEU A 108 -16.85 -24.89 -8.61
CA LEU A 108 -15.97 -25.89 -8.02
C LEU A 108 -16.47 -26.27 -6.61
N ASP A 109 -16.26 -27.53 -6.23
CA ASP A 109 -16.58 -28.03 -4.89
C ASP A 109 -15.48 -27.70 -3.89
N TYR A 110 -15.58 -26.53 -3.26
CA TYR A 110 -14.62 -26.07 -2.27
C TYR A 110 -14.64 -26.85 -0.94
N SER A 111 -15.58 -27.79 -0.73
CA SER A 111 -15.60 -28.65 0.46
C SER A 111 -14.34 -29.53 0.58
N LYS A 112 -13.67 -29.78 -0.53
CA LYS A 112 -12.39 -30.50 -0.61
C LYS A 112 -11.18 -29.69 -0.12
N GLY A 113 -11.36 -28.42 0.24
CA GLY A 113 -10.28 -27.52 0.65
C GLY A 113 -9.19 -27.44 -0.43
N ILE A 114 -7.92 -27.44 -0.01
CA ILE A 114 -6.76 -27.35 -0.91
C ILE A 114 -6.65 -28.53 -1.89
N ASN A 115 -7.23 -29.69 -1.57
CA ASN A 115 -7.19 -30.88 -2.44
C ASN A 115 -7.93 -30.68 -3.75
N ILE A 116 -8.76 -29.64 -3.87
CA ILE A 116 -9.41 -29.27 -5.14
C ILE A 116 -8.38 -28.97 -6.25
N LEU A 117 -7.18 -28.53 -5.88
CA LEU A 117 -6.10 -28.24 -6.83
C LEU A 117 -5.58 -29.47 -7.56
N ASN A 118 -5.91 -30.67 -7.08
CA ASN A 118 -5.60 -31.94 -7.76
C ASN A 118 -6.65 -32.33 -8.82
N ASP A 119 -7.72 -31.55 -8.97
CA ASP A 119 -8.75 -31.84 -9.95
C ASP A 119 -8.21 -31.63 -11.38
N ILE A 120 -8.34 -32.67 -12.20
CA ILE A 120 -7.84 -32.68 -13.60
C ILE A 120 -8.47 -31.58 -14.49
N SER A 121 -9.62 -31.07 -14.10
CA SER A 121 -10.29 -29.97 -14.81
C SER A 121 -9.60 -28.61 -14.60
N ILE A 122 -8.75 -28.50 -13.59
CA ILE A 122 -7.98 -27.28 -13.27
C ILE A 122 -6.68 -27.30 -14.08
N SER A 123 -6.68 -26.58 -15.19
CA SER A 123 -5.51 -26.50 -16.08
C SER A 123 -4.53 -25.38 -15.72
N LYS A 124 -4.95 -24.38 -14.95
CA LYS A 124 -4.12 -23.22 -14.57
C LYS A 124 -4.50 -22.69 -13.20
N ILE A 125 -3.49 -22.36 -12.41
CA ILE A 125 -3.63 -21.74 -11.10
C ILE A 125 -2.86 -20.42 -11.15
N ALA A 126 -3.51 -19.31 -10.79
CA ALA A 126 -2.87 -18.01 -10.68
C ALA A 126 -2.44 -17.78 -9.21
N VAL A 127 -1.17 -17.52 -9.01
CA VAL A 127 -0.58 -17.22 -7.69
C VAL A 127 0.27 -15.96 -7.84
N ALA A 128 0.25 -15.10 -6.83
CA ALA A 128 1.14 -13.94 -6.79
C ALA A 128 2.62 -14.40 -6.76
N ASN A 129 3.53 -13.59 -7.28
CA ASN A 129 4.94 -13.97 -7.34
C ASN A 129 5.53 -14.16 -5.92
N PRO A 130 5.92 -15.38 -5.52
CA PRO A 130 6.41 -15.65 -4.17
C PRO A 130 7.74 -14.97 -3.81
N LYS A 131 8.50 -14.52 -4.80
CA LYS A 131 9.76 -13.80 -4.57
C LYS A 131 9.56 -12.36 -4.11
N THR A 132 8.44 -11.73 -4.46
CA THR A 132 8.20 -10.30 -4.21
C THR A 132 6.90 -10.00 -3.50
N ALA A 133 5.97 -10.94 -3.45
CA ALA A 133 4.65 -10.76 -2.85
C ALA A 133 4.45 -11.75 -1.69
N PRO A 134 4.25 -11.26 -0.44
CA PRO A 134 4.02 -12.10 0.73
C PRO A 134 2.88 -13.11 0.57
N TYR A 135 1.79 -12.72 -0.07
CA TYR A 135 0.66 -13.62 -0.33
C TYR A 135 1.02 -14.73 -1.32
N GLY A 136 1.95 -14.47 -2.25
CA GLY A 136 2.52 -15.50 -3.11
C GLY A 136 3.35 -16.52 -2.32
N THR A 137 4.18 -16.05 -1.39
CA THR A 137 4.95 -16.92 -0.48
C THR A 137 4.03 -17.77 0.39
N ALA A 138 2.95 -17.18 0.93
CA ALA A 138 2.01 -17.88 1.80
C ALA A 138 1.13 -18.90 1.04
N ALA A 139 1.03 -18.80 -0.28
CA ALA A 139 0.24 -19.68 -1.15
C ALA A 139 1.02 -20.91 -1.65
N MET A 140 2.33 -20.98 -1.38
CA MET A 140 3.22 -22.07 -1.81
C MET A 140 3.45 -23.06 -0.68
#